data_1eb6e7009f240dcfd55186a916b94418
#
_entry.id   1eb6e7009f240dcfd55186a916b94418
#
_cell.length_a   1.000
_cell.length_b   1.000
_cell.length_c   1.000
_cell.angle_alpha   90.00
_cell.angle_beta   90.00
_cell.angle_gamma   90.00
#
_symmetry.space_group_name_H-M   'P 1'
#
loop_
_entity.id
_entity.type
_entity.pdbx_description
1 polymer ?
#
loop_
_entity_poly.entity_id
_entity_poly.type
_entity_poly.pdbx_seq_one_letter_code
_entity_poly.pdbx_strand_id
1 'polypeptide(L)'
;MKIIEDRRALHRIPELDNDLPQTMAYLEQALAGLNCRVFSPMASSLCAWFDFGQESAIAFRSDADALPIQEKTGAAFASCHPGKMHACGHDGH
;
A
#
# COMPACT_ATOMS: atom_id res chain seq x y z
N MET A 1 0.83 -0.12 17.54
CA MET A 1 0.86 -1.36 16.75
C MET A 1 1.26 -1.04 15.33
N LYS A 2 2.16 -1.83 14.77
CA LYS A 2 2.74 -1.54 13.46
C LYS A 2 1.71 -1.48 12.32
N ILE A 3 0.71 -2.33 12.32
CA ILE A 3 -0.32 -2.34 11.28
C ILE A 3 -1.13 -1.02 11.28
N ILE A 4 -1.38 -0.44 12.43
CA ILE A 4 -2.06 0.85 12.55
C ILE A 4 -1.16 1.98 12.03
N GLU A 5 0.13 1.92 12.37
CA GLU A 5 1.12 2.90 11.91
C GLU A 5 1.28 2.85 10.39
N ASP A 6 1.38 1.65 9.83
CA ASP A 6 1.47 1.45 8.38
C ASP A 6 0.22 1.99 7.67
N ARG A 7 -0.96 1.67 8.18
CA ARG A 7 -2.22 2.18 7.60
C ARG A 7 -2.27 3.70 7.62
N ARG A 8 -1.89 4.33 8.72
CA ARG A 8 -1.89 5.79 8.84
C ARG A 8 -0.85 6.44 7.95
N ALA A 9 0.31 5.83 7.81
CA ALA A 9 1.35 6.31 6.90
C ALA A 9 0.87 6.27 5.45
N LEU A 10 0.25 5.18 5.03
CA LEU A 10 -0.32 5.06 3.68
C LEU A 10 -1.48 6.03 3.46
N HIS A 11 -2.29 6.27 4.48
CA HIS A 11 -3.39 7.22 4.40
C HIS A 11 -2.93 8.64 4.07
N ARG A 12 -1.73 9.01 4.49
CA ARG A 12 -1.15 10.32 4.23
C ARG A 12 -0.68 10.53 2.79
N ILE A 13 -0.43 9.45 2.07
CA ILE A 13 0.15 9.50 0.72
C ILE A 13 -0.77 8.86 -0.32
N PRO A 14 -2.05 9.26 -0.42
CA PRO A 14 -2.96 8.67 -1.38
C PRO A 14 -2.53 8.99 -2.80
N GLU A 15 -2.55 7.95 -3.64
CA GLU A 15 -2.20 8.05 -5.05
C GLU A 15 -3.26 7.35 -5.88
N LEU A 16 -3.42 7.74 -7.15
CA LEU A 16 -4.56 7.33 -7.98
C LEU A 16 -4.16 6.34 -9.06
N ASP A 17 -5.09 5.47 -9.40
CA ASP A 17 -5.03 4.57 -10.54
C ASP A 17 -3.79 3.66 -10.50
N ASN A 18 -3.00 3.67 -11.57
CA ASN A 18 -1.78 2.90 -11.69
C ASN A 18 -0.52 3.77 -11.60
N ASP A 19 -0.61 4.89 -10.88
CA ASP A 19 0.52 5.79 -10.65
C ASP A 19 0.71 5.97 -9.13
N LEU A 20 1.36 4.97 -8.51
CA LEU A 20 1.49 4.85 -7.06
C LEU A 20 2.95 4.81 -6.60
N PRO A 21 3.82 5.76 -7.02
CA PRO A 21 5.25 5.65 -6.72
C PRO A 21 5.57 5.69 -5.22
N GLN A 22 4.93 6.55 -4.46
CA GLN A 22 5.17 6.66 -3.01
C GLN A 22 4.62 5.45 -2.26
N THR A 23 3.44 4.98 -2.66
CA THR A 23 2.81 3.79 -2.08
C THR A 23 3.70 2.57 -2.31
N MET A 24 4.19 2.37 -3.54
CA MET A 24 5.06 1.23 -3.85
C MET A 24 6.38 1.32 -3.09
N ALA A 25 6.97 2.51 -3.00
CA ALA A 25 8.20 2.71 -2.23
C ALA A 25 8.01 2.38 -0.75
N TYR A 26 6.89 2.79 -0.17
CA TYR A 26 6.56 2.47 1.22
C TYR A 26 6.43 0.96 1.44
N LEU A 27 5.72 0.28 0.55
CA LEU A 27 5.51 -1.17 0.65
C LEU A 27 6.82 -1.95 0.47
N GLU A 28 7.66 -1.55 -0.47
CA GLU A 28 8.99 -2.15 -0.65
C GLU A 28 9.84 -2.03 0.61
N GLN A 29 9.82 -0.86 1.23
CA GLN A 29 10.56 -0.61 2.46
C GLN A 29 10.01 -1.44 3.62
N ALA A 30 8.69 -1.59 3.71
CA ALA A 30 8.05 -2.40 4.74
C ALA A 30 8.38 -3.88 4.59
N LEU A 31 8.62 -4.36 3.37
CA LEU A 31 8.98 -5.75 3.08
C LEU A 31 10.49 -6.00 3.19
N ALA A 32 11.31 -4.95 3.19
CA ALA A 32 12.76 -5.08 3.35
C ALA A 32 13.08 -5.72 4.71
N GLY A 33 13.94 -6.70 4.72
CA GLY A 33 14.27 -7.43 5.94
C GLY A 33 13.41 -8.67 6.19
N LEU A 34 12.34 -8.85 5.42
CA LEU A 34 11.59 -10.10 5.44
C LEU A 34 12.22 -11.11 4.48
N ASN A 35 12.08 -12.40 4.79
CA ASN A 35 12.63 -13.45 3.94
C ASN A 35 11.68 -13.71 2.76
N CYS A 36 11.66 -12.78 1.82
CA CYS A 36 10.83 -12.89 0.62
C CYS A 36 11.55 -12.26 -0.57
N ARG A 37 11.10 -12.67 -1.75
CA ARG A 37 11.52 -12.06 -3.01
C ARG A 37 10.45 -11.05 -3.42
N VAL A 38 10.85 -9.78 -3.61
CA VAL A 38 9.96 -8.71 -4.01
C VAL A 38 10.19 -8.39 -5.48
N PHE A 39 9.13 -8.27 -6.25
CA PHE A 39 9.20 -7.91 -7.66
C PHE A 39 7.94 -7.20 -8.11
N SER A 40 8.05 -6.42 -9.20
CA SER A 40 6.95 -5.66 -9.78
C SER A 40 6.63 -6.21 -11.15
N PRO A 41 5.55 -6.99 -11.33
CA PRO A 41 5.21 -7.54 -12.64
C PRO A 41 4.74 -6.48 -13.64
N MET A 42 4.30 -5.33 -13.15
CA MET A 42 3.89 -4.19 -13.97
C MET A 42 4.06 -2.89 -13.17
N ALA A 43 3.91 -1.74 -13.82
CA ALA A 43 4.00 -0.45 -13.16
C ALA A 43 3.00 -0.35 -12.01
N SER A 44 3.43 0.26 -10.89
CA SER A 44 2.61 0.44 -9.69
C SER A 44 1.98 -0.84 -9.17
N SER A 45 2.71 -1.93 -9.28
CA SER A 45 2.34 -3.21 -8.68
C SER A 45 3.53 -3.77 -7.90
N LEU A 46 3.23 -4.64 -6.95
CA LEU A 46 4.24 -5.24 -6.11
C LEU A 46 3.81 -6.65 -5.71
N CYS A 47 4.72 -7.60 -5.87
CA CYS A 47 4.53 -8.96 -5.40
C CYS A 47 5.63 -9.31 -4.41
N ALA A 48 5.26 -10.00 -3.34
CA ALA A 48 6.20 -10.58 -2.39
C ALA A 48 6.02 -12.10 -2.40
N TRP A 49 7.09 -12.80 -2.72
CA TRP A 49 7.08 -14.26 -2.79
C TRP A 49 7.81 -14.83 -1.58
N PHE A 50 7.07 -15.54 -0.73
CA PHE A 50 7.60 -16.29 0.40
C PHE A 50 7.65 -17.76 0.04
N ASP A 51 8.84 -18.32 -0.08
CA ASP A 51 9.02 -19.72 -0.43
C ASP A 51 9.23 -20.55 0.85
N PHE A 52 8.23 -21.35 1.18
CA PHE A 52 8.28 -22.24 2.35
C PHE A 52 8.59 -23.70 1.96
N GLY A 53 9.02 -23.95 0.72
CA GLY A 53 9.37 -25.29 0.24
C GLY A 53 8.21 -26.23 0.02
N GLN A 54 6.99 -25.70 -0.10
CA GLN A 54 5.78 -26.50 -0.30
C GLN A 54 5.46 -26.65 -1.79
N GLU A 55 4.69 -27.71 -2.13
CA GLU A 55 4.31 -28.01 -3.52
C GLU A 55 3.26 -27.03 -4.05
N SER A 56 2.45 -26.47 -3.16
CA SER A 56 1.40 -25.51 -3.54
C SER A 56 1.63 -24.18 -2.86
N ALA A 57 0.96 -23.13 -3.36
CA ALA A 57 1.05 -21.79 -2.84
C ALA A 57 -0.33 -21.18 -2.67
N ILE A 58 -0.44 -20.23 -1.75
CA ILE A 58 -1.64 -19.41 -1.54
C ILE A 58 -1.26 -17.99 -1.90
N ALA A 59 -2.12 -17.31 -2.67
CA ALA A 59 -1.95 -15.91 -3.01
C ALA A 59 -2.99 -15.05 -2.32
N PHE A 60 -2.54 -13.92 -1.79
CA PHE A 60 -3.41 -12.87 -1.27
C PHE A 60 -3.27 -11.66 -2.19
N ARG A 61 -4.40 -11.04 -2.53
CA ARG A 61 -4.43 -9.82 -3.34
C ARG A 61 -5.01 -8.68 -2.53
N SER A 62 -4.42 -7.49 -2.67
CA SER A 62 -5.01 -6.28 -2.13
C SER A 62 -4.83 -5.12 -3.12
N ASP A 63 -5.72 -4.14 -3.02
CA ASP A 63 -5.65 -2.89 -3.78
C ASP A 63 -4.88 -1.84 -2.99
N ALA A 64 -4.35 -0.84 -3.70
CA ALA A 64 -3.52 0.18 -3.06
C ALA A 64 -3.84 1.61 -3.52
N ASP A 65 -4.76 1.79 -4.46
CA ASP A 65 -5.12 3.10 -5.00
C ASP A 65 -6.12 3.85 -4.11
N ALA A 66 -6.08 5.17 -4.24
CA ALA A 66 -6.99 6.08 -3.53
C ALA A 66 -8.02 6.67 -4.49
N LEU A 67 -8.82 7.60 -3.99
CA LEU A 67 -9.89 8.26 -4.75
C LEU A 67 -9.61 9.77 -4.91
N PRO A 68 -10.09 10.40 -5.99
CA PRO A 68 -9.93 11.84 -6.21
C PRO A 68 -10.94 12.64 -5.37
N ILE A 69 -10.82 12.52 -4.06
CA ILE A 69 -11.69 13.16 -3.08
C ILE A 69 -10.84 13.99 -2.14
N GLN A 70 -11.28 15.21 -1.83
CA GLN A 70 -10.62 16.04 -0.82
C GLN A 70 -10.99 15.56 0.57
N GLU A 71 -10.00 15.22 1.37
CA GLU A 71 -10.22 14.78 2.74
C GLU A 71 -10.65 15.95 3.63
N LYS A 72 -11.67 15.72 4.45
CA LYS A 72 -12.21 16.70 5.40
C LYS A 72 -12.39 16.09 6.80
N THR A 73 -11.62 15.06 7.12
CA THR A 73 -11.73 14.37 8.40
C THR A 73 -11.13 15.15 9.57
N GLY A 74 -10.12 15.99 9.30
CA GLY A 74 -9.37 16.66 10.34
C GLY A 74 -8.48 15.75 11.16
N ALA A 75 -8.24 14.53 10.71
CA ALA A 75 -7.39 13.56 11.41
C ALA A 75 -5.93 13.99 11.39
N ALA A 76 -5.18 13.62 12.44
CA ALA A 76 -3.76 13.93 12.53
C ALA A 76 -2.94 13.25 11.42
N PHE A 77 -3.47 12.17 10.84
CA PHE A 77 -2.88 11.43 9.72
C PHE A 77 -3.60 11.67 8.40
N ALA A 78 -4.28 12.81 8.26
CA ALA A 78 -4.99 13.16 7.02
C ALA A 78 -4.06 13.20 5.82
N SER A 79 -4.64 13.08 4.62
CA SER A 79 -3.93 13.13 3.36
C SER A 79 -3.04 14.37 3.24
N CYS A 80 -1.80 14.16 2.79
CA CYS A 80 -0.87 15.23 2.44
C CYS A 80 -0.99 15.63 0.96
N HIS A 81 -1.84 14.97 0.20
CA HIS A 81 -2.06 15.23 -1.22
C HIS A 81 -3.43 15.87 -1.44
N PRO A 82 -3.52 17.18 -1.69
CA PRO A 82 -4.80 17.85 -1.93
C PRO A 82 -5.58 17.18 -3.06
N GLY A 83 -6.89 16.98 -2.84
CA GLY A 83 -7.78 16.38 -3.82
C GLY A 83 -7.68 14.86 -3.92
N LYS A 84 -6.93 14.21 -3.05
CA LYS A 84 -6.79 12.75 -3.02
C LYS A 84 -7.00 12.23 -1.61
N MET A 85 -7.70 11.11 -1.48
CA MET A 85 -7.96 10.49 -0.17
C MET A 85 -8.19 8.99 -0.32
N HIS A 86 -7.67 8.21 0.63
CA HIS A 86 -8.07 6.81 0.80
C HIS A 86 -9.45 6.74 1.45
N ALA A 87 -10.48 6.97 0.65
CA ALA A 87 -11.87 6.99 1.13
C ALA A 87 -12.54 5.62 0.99
N CYS A 88 -11.94 4.69 0.24
CA CYS A 88 -12.47 3.34 0.04
C CYS A 88 -11.88 2.31 1.00
N GLY A 89 -10.84 2.66 1.75
CA GLY A 89 -10.21 1.78 2.72
C GLY A 89 -9.07 0.91 2.18
N HIS A 90 -8.59 1.18 0.96
CA HIS A 90 -7.48 0.40 0.38
C HIS A 90 -6.18 0.57 1.18
N ASP A 91 -6.02 1.67 1.90
CA ASP A 91 -4.91 1.86 2.83
C ASP A 91 -4.92 0.87 4.00
N GLY A 92 -6.06 0.21 4.24
CA GLY A 92 -6.21 -0.82 5.27
C GLY A 92 -6.00 -2.24 4.75
N HIS A 93 -5.97 -2.43 3.43
CA HIS A 93 -5.78 -3.76 2.84
C HIS A 93 -4.32 -4.19 2.91
#